data_718bf23bf3852d63f3b34f350d1f1e0f
#
_entry.id   718bf23bf3852d63f3b34f350d1f1e0f
#
_cell.length_a   1.000
_cell.length_b   1.000
_cell.length_c   1.000
_cell.angle_alpha   90.00
_cell.angle_beta   90.00
_cell.angle_gamma   90.00
#
_symmetry.space_group_name_H-M   'P 1'
#
loop_
_entity.id
_entity.type
_entity.pdbx_description
1 polymer ?
#
loop_
_entity_poly.entity_id
_entity_poly.type
_entity_poly.pdbx_seq_one_letter_code
_entity_poly.pdbx_strand_id
1 'polypeptide(L)'
;PFIYIKAYSFDIDERGMEKSYENMKDAYISTFDDIGLDYRIVKADAGNIGGDVSEEFHIIADSGEDLLAISDASDFAANVEVLEYEKDPSELDGQPSPDGKGKLIIKRGIEVGHIFQLGQKYSEKMSVSIKDSSGKGIDSFMGCYGIGVSRIVAAAIEQNHDDKGIIWPYAIAPFHVNVICLDPKKEEVLKECESVYQIIKDAGHDVPVSYTHLRAHETVSD
;
A
#
# COMPACT_ATOMS: atom_id res chain seq x y z
N PRO A 1 -0.41 -17.56 1.99
CA PRO A 1 -0.85 -17.01 3.30
C PRO A 1 -0.92 -15.49 3.22
N PHE A 2 -1.99 -14.92 3.79
CA PHE A 2 -2.15 -13.47 3.87
C PHE A 2 -1.31 -12.92 5.03
N ILE A 3 -0.40 -11.98 4.74
CA ILE A 3 0.43 -11.33 5.74
C ILE A 3 -0.11 -9.92 5.98
N TYR A 4 -0.43 -9.62 7.24
CA TYR A 4 -0.97 -8.35 7.68
C TYR A 4 -0.21 -7.87 8.92
N ILE A 5 0.19 -6.61 8.94
CA ILE A 5 0.79 -5.96 10.12
C ILE A 5 -0.28 -5.13 10.80
N LYS A 6 -0.42 -5.30 12.11
CA LYS A 6 -1.26 -4.46 12.96
C LYS A 6 -0.41 -3.78 14.03
N ALA A 7 -0.65 -2.49 14.22
CA ALA A 7 -0.10 -1.70 15.31
C ALA A 7 -1.22 -0.99 16.07
N TYR A 8 -0.96 -0.68 17.33
CA TYR A 8 -1.87 0.08 18.17
C TYR A 8 -1.09 1.11 18.95
N SER A 9 -1.66 2.30 19.12
CA SER A 9 -1.15 3.30 20.07
C SER A 9 -2.06 3.39 21.29
N PHE A 10 -1.47 3.80 22.43
CA PHE A 10 -2.15 4.00 23.71
C PHE A 10 -1.62 5.31 24.29
N ASP A 11 -2.44 6.33 24.25
CA ASP A 11 -2.08 7.68 24.61
C ASP A 11 -2.87 8.17 25.81
N ILE A 12 -2.33 9.14 26.55
CA ILE A 12 -2.93 9.65 27.79
C ILE A 12 -4.09 10.62 27.53
N ASP A 13 -4.14 11.20 26.34
CA ASP A 13 -5.17 12.14 25.94
C ASP A 13 -5.41 12.08 24.43
N GLU A 14 -6.44 12.76 23.98
CA GLU A 14 -6.83 12.83 22.59
C GLU A 14 -5.72 13.43 21.70
N ARG A 15 -5.04 14.48 22.19
CA ARG A 15 -3.93 15.10 21.47
C ARG A 15 -2.74 14.15 21.26
N GLY A 16 -2.48 13.30 22.25
CA GLY A 16 -1.48 12.23 22.13
C GLY A 16 -1.87 11.23 21.03
N MET A 17 -3.14 10.79 21.02
CA MET A 17 -3.68 9.90 20.00
C MET A 17 -3.60 10.53 18.61
N GLU A 18 -4.00 11.79 18.44
CA GLU A 18 -3.88 12.51 17.18
C GLU A 18 -2.43 12.52 16.67
N LYS A 19 -1.48 12.83 17.55
CA LYS A 19 -0.06 12.82 17.22
C LYS A 19 0.45 11.44 16.80
N SER A 20 0.04 10.41 17.51
CA SER A 20 0.38 9.01 17.19
C SER A 20 -0.21 8.62 15.83
N TYR A 21 -1.44 9.06 15.54
CA TYR A 21 -2.11 8.85 14.27
C TYR A 21 -1.36 9.51 13.11
N GLU A 22 -1.01 10.81 13.23
CA GLU A 22 -0.27 11.50 12.19
C GLU A 22 1.11 10.89 11.95
N ASN A 23 1.83 10.50 13.00
CA ASN A 23 3.12 9.81 12.85
C ASN A 23 2.98 8.47 12.07
N MET A 24 1.92 7.71 12.30
CA MET A 24 1.67 6.47 11.58
C MET A 24 1.22 6.72 10.15
N LYS A 25 0.41 7.76 9.92
CA LYS A 25 0.03 8.20 8.59
C LYS A 25 1.26 8.59 7.76
N ASP A 26 2.15 9.40 8.31
CA ASP A 26 3.40 9.79 7.67
C ASP A 26 4.30 8.57 7.35
N ALA A 27 4.36 7.59 8.25
CA ALA A 27 5.10 6.35 8.01
C ALA A 27 4.51 5.54 6.85
N TYR A 28 3.17 5.47 6.72
CA TYR A 28 2.52 4.81 5.60
C TYR A 28 2.76 5.55 4.29
N ILE A 29 2.63 6.89 4.29
CA ILE A 29 2.94 7.76 3.15
C ILE A 29 4.37 7.48 2.66
N SER A 30 5.36 7.57 3.57
CA SER A 30 6.75 7.29 3.24
C SER A 30 6.94 5.88 2.66
N THR A 31 6.26 4.88 3.19
CA THR A 31 6.34 3.51 2.70
C THR A 31 5.84 3.38 1.26
N PHE A 32 4.68 3.97 0.95
CA PHE A 32 4.11 3.88 -0.40
C PHE A 32 4.86 4.75 -1.42
N ASP A 33 5.38 5.90 -0.99
CA ASP A 33 6.25 6.77 -1.80
C ASP A 33 7.56 6.04 -2.15
N ASP A 34 8.20 5.39 -1.17
CA ASP A 34 9.44 4.62 -1.37
C ASP A 34 9.25 3.43 -2.32
N ILE A 35 8.08 2.78 -2.29
CA ILE A 35 7.72 1.71 -3.22
C ILE A 35 7.45 2.28 -4.62
N GLY A 36 7.00 3.53 -4.72
CA GLY A 36 6.69 4.22 -5.98
C GLY A 36 5.34 3.83 -6.58
N LEU A 37 4.33 3.58 -5.74
CA LEU A 37 2.96 3.25 -6.17
C LEU A 37 2.08 4.50 -6.27
N ASP A 38 1.18 4.52 -7.24
CA ASP A 38 0.12 5.54 -7.30
C ASP A 38 -1.00 5.15 -6.34
N TYR A 39 -1.12 5.88 -5.25
CA TYR A 39 -2.10 5.65 -4.19
C TYR A 39 -2.90 6.89 -3.86
N ARG A 40 -4.01 6.69 -3.18
CA ARG A 40 -4.80 7.76 -2.58
C ARG A 40 -5.12 7.44 -1.14
N ILE A 41 -5.11 8.47 -0.30
CA ILE A 41 -5.62 8.41 1.07
C ILE A 41 -7.05 8.89 0.99
N VAL A 42 -7.99 8.03 1.38
CA VAL A 42 -9.41 8.32 1.29
C VAL A 42 -10.04 8.33 2.68
N LYS A 43 -11.00 9.22 2.88
CA LYS A 43 -11.87 9.14 4.04
C LYS A 43 -12.77 7.91 3.91
N ALA A 44 -12.85 7.13 4.97
CA ALA A 44 -13.57 5.88 5.00
C ALA A 44 -14.52 5.81 6.20
N ASP A 45 -15.52 4.94 6.11
CA ASP A 45 -16.34 4.57 7.26
C ASP A 45 -15.52 3.69 8.21
N ALA A 46 -15.52 4.03 9.48
CA ALA A 46 -14.86 3.23 10.51
C ALA A 46 -15.57 1.88 10.77
N GLY A 47 -16.76 1.69 10.24
CA GLY A 47 -17.54 0.46 10.29
C GLY A 47 -17.69 -0.11 11.70
N ASN A 48 -17.59 -1.43 11.80
CA ASN A 48 -17.68 -2.14 13.09
C ASN A 48 -16.51 -1.83 14.04
N ILE A 49 -15.34 -1.44 13.50
CA ILE A 49 -14.18 -1.04 14.30
C ILE A 49 -14.54 0.23 15.07
N GLY A 50 -15.15 1.20 14.38
CA GLY A 50 -15.60 2.47 14.96
C GLY A 50 -14.44 3.42 15.22
N GLY A 51 -14.77 4.54 15.84
CA GLY A 51 -13.91 5.70 16.00
C GLY A 51 -14.44 6.87 15.18
N ASP A 52 -13.92 8.07 15.44
CA ASP A 52 -14.43 9.29 14.81
C ASP A 52 -13.68 9.65 13.53
N VAL A 53 -12.48 9.11 13.34
CA VAL A 53 -11.63 9.34 12.18
C VAL A 53 -11.11 8.01 11.65
N SER A 54 -11.30 7.80 10.36
CA SER A 54 -10.84 6.63 9.64
C SER A 54 -10.36 7.02 8.24
N GLU A 55 -9.16 6.57 7.86
CA GLU A 55 -8.60 6.79 6.54
C GLU A 55 -8.03 5.50 6.00
N GLU A 56 -8.28 5.25 4.72
CA GLU A 56 -7.77 4.11 3.96
C GLU A 56 -6.72 4.54 2.95
N PHE A 57 -5.74 3.69 2.73
CA PHE A 57 -4.75 3.82 1.67
C PHE A 57 -5.11 2.86 0.54
N HIS A 58 -5.45 3.41 -0.62
CA HIS A 58 -5.85 2.67 -1.80
C HIS A 58 -4.83 2.81 -2.92
N ILE A 59 -4.36 1.69 -3.44
CA ILE A 59 -3.59 1.65 -4.69
C ILE A 59 -4.58 1.69 -5.84
N ILE A 60 -4.38 2.63 -6.77
CA ILE A 60 -5.26 2.80 -7.93
C ILE A 60 -5.00 1.66 -8.93
N ALA A 61 -6.02 0.84 -9.15
CA ALA A 61 -5.97 -0.28 -10.10
C ALA A 61 -7.38 -0.66 -10.57
N ASP A 62 -7.53 -1.00 -11.84
CA ASP A 62 -8.83 -1.32 -12.44
C ASP A 62 -9.48 -2.58 -11.86
N SER A 63 -8.67 -3.49 -11.30
CA SER A 63 -9.11 -4.70 -10.60
C SER A 63 -9.54 -4.44 -9.14
N GLY A 64 -9.45 -3.20 -8.65
CA GLY A 64 -9.83 -2.84 -7.30
C GLY A 64 -11.31 -3.09 -7.00
N GLU A 65 -11.63 -3.46 -5.75
CA GLU A 65 -12.99 -3.73 -5.32
C GLU A 65 -13.75 -2.44 -5.01
N ASP A 66 -13.06 -1.43 -4.44
CA ASP A 66 -13.65 -0.19 -3.98
C ASP A 66 -13.75 0.86 -5.09
N LEU A 67 -14.82 1.65 -5.04
CA LEU A 67 -14.98 2.83 -5.89
C LEU A 67 -14.57 4.08 -5.13
N LEU A 68 -13.66 4.84 -5.73
CA LEU A 68 -13.10 6.06 -5.17
C LEU A 68 -13.52 7.25 -6.01
N ALA A 69 -14.00 8.29 -5.35
CA ALA A 69 -14.23 9.60 -5.95
C ALA A 69 -13.03 10.50 -5.67
N ILE A 70 -12.29 10.86 -6.70
CA ILE A 70 -11.01 11.59 -6.62
C ILE A 70 -11.18 12.91 -7.36
N SER A 71 -10.70 14.01 -6.80
CA SER A 71 -10.67 15.30 -7.51
C SER A 71 -9.57 15.31 -8.60
N ASP A 72 -9.86 15.90 -9.74
CA ASP A 72 -8.88 16.12 -10.81
C ASP A 72 -7.99 17.36 -10.58
N ALA A 73 -8.27 18.15 -9.54
CA ALA A 73 -7.58 19.42 -9.27
C ALA A 73 -7.15 19.62 -7.81
N SER A 74 -7.32 18.62 -6.95
CA SER A 74 -6.90 18.65 -5.55
C SER A 74 -6.61 17.26 -5.01
N ASP A 75 -6.14 17.19 -3.75
CA ASP A 75 -5.90 15.93 -3.04
C ASP A 75 -7.19 15.30 -2.46
N PHE A 76 -8.37 15.86 -2.77
CA PHE A 76 -9.62 15.27 -2.31
C PHE A 76 -9.79 13.87 -2.87
N ALA A 77 -9.97 12.91 -1.98
CA ALA A 77 -10.34 11.54 -2.32
C ALA A 77 -11.24 10.97 -1.21
N ALA A 78 -12.25 10.23 -1.60
CA ALA A 78 -13.17 9.55 -0.67
C ALA A 78 -13.61 8.21 -1.26
N ASN A 79 -13.83 7.20 -0.41
CA ASN A 79 -14.60 6.04 -0.81
C ASN A 79 -16.03 6.49 -1.11
N VAL A 80 -16.60 6.03 -2.22
CA VAL A 80 -17.94 6.45 -2.64
C VAL A 80 -18.99 6.14 -1.58
N GLU A 81 -18.79 5.09 -0.76
CA GLU A 81 -19.69 4.68 0.31
C GLU A 81 -19.88 5.75 1.42
N VAL A 82 -18.88 6.63 1.62
CA VAL A 82 -18.98 7.71 2.63
C VAL A 82 -19.56 9.00 2.06
N LEU A 83 -19.77 9.06 0.75
CA LEU A 83 -20.44 10.19 0.13
C LEU A 83 -21.95 9.97 0.20
N GLU A 84 -22.68 10.89 0.84
CA GLU A 84 -24.14 10.89 0.87
C GLU A 84 -24.69 11.14 -0.55
N TYR A 85 -24.72 10.10 -1.36
CA TYR A 85 -25.19 10.15 -2.73
C TYR A 85 -26.20 9.04 -3.00
N GLU A 86 -27.43 9.41 -3.25
CA GLU A 86 -28.57 8.48 -3.39
C GLU A 86 -28.64 7.76 -4.74
N LYS A 87 -27.71 8.07 -5.68
CA LYS A 87 -27.74 7.58 -7.06
C LYS A 87 -26.62 6.59 -7.34
N ASP A 88 -26.59 6.10 -8.57
CA ASP A 88 -25.50 5.22 -9.03
C ASP A 88 -24.14 5.93 -8.90
N PRO A 89 -23.12 5.31 -8.29
CA PRO A 89 -21.80 5.90 -8.14
C PRO A 89 -21.17 6.42 -9.43
N SER A 90 -21.51 5.84 -10.57
CA SER A 90 -21.04 6.31 -11.89
C SER A 90 -21.55 7.71 -12.26
N GLU A 91 -22.66 8.17 -11.67
CA GLU A 91 -23.19 9.51 -11.88
C GLU A 91 -22.37 10.60 -11.15
N LEU A 92 -21.49 10.22 -10.24
CA LEU A 92 -20.52 11.13 -9.59
C LEU A 92 -19.40 11.58 -10.52
N ASP A 93 -19.10 10.79 -11.55
CA ASP A 93 -18.04 11.12 -12.50
C ASP A 93 -18.35 12.45 -13.22
N GLY A 94 -17.38 13.37 -13.21
CA GLY A 94 -17.52 14.71 -13.75
C GLY A 94 -18.31 15.72 -12.90
N GLN A 95 -18.86 15.33 -11.75
CA GLN A 95 -19.50 16.26 -10.80
C GLN A 95 -18.47 17.16 -10.12
N PRO A 96 -18.85 18.34 -9.64
CA PRO A 96 -17.95 19.18 -8.85
C PRO A 96 -17.45 18.45 -7.61
N SER A 97 -16.14 18.58 -7.34
CA SER A 97 -15.56 18.03 -6.09
C SER A 97 -16.14 18.71 -4.84
N PRO A 98 -16.43 17.98 -3.74
CA PRO A 98 -16.97 18.53 -2.50
C PRO A 98 -16.11 19.61 -1.84
N ASP A 99 -14.80 19.62 -2.11
CA ASP A 99 -13.88 20.67 -1.63
C ASP A 99 -13.92 21.94 -2.48
N GLY A 100 -14.76 21.98 -3.53
CA GLY A 100 -14.93 23.11 -4.43
C GLY A 100 -13.80 23.28 -5.47
N LYS A 101 -12.90 22.28 -5.58
CA LYS A 101 -11.77 22.34 -6.53
C LYS A 101 -11.87 21.16 -7.52
N GLY A 102 -12.03 21.51 -8.80
CA GLY A 102 -12.08 20.55 -9.87
C GLY A 102 -13.36 19.70 -9.91
N LYS A 103 -13.26 18.58 -10.60
CA LYS A 103 -14.34 17.60 -10.79
C LYS A 103 -13.91 16.24 -10.25
N LEU A 104 -14.90 15.45 -9.89
CA LEU A 104 -14.69 14.08 -9.48
C LEU A 104 -14.37 13.19 -10.70
N ILE A 105 -13.42 12.30 -10.51
CA ILE A 105 -13.11 11.17 -11.39
C ILE A 105 -13.33 9.91 -10.56
N ILE A 106 -14.09 8.96 -11.08
CA ILE A 106 -14.34 7.69 -10.42
C ILE A 106 -13.24 6.70 -10.83
N LYS A 107 -12.54 6.16 -9.85
CA LYS A 107 -11.49 5.16 -10.01
C LYS A 107 -11.75 3.96 -9.13
N ARG A 108 -11.17 2.83 -9.50
CA ARG A 108 -11.12 1.66 -8.62
C ARG A 108 -9.84 1.66 -7.80
N GLY A 109 -9.95 1.18 -6.57
CA GLY A 109 -8.83 1.08 -5.63
C GLY A 109 -8.77 -0.26 -4.93
N ILE A 110 -7.55 -0.66 -4.60
CA ILE A 110 -7.27 -1.81 -3.75
C ILE A 110 -6.84 -1.28 -2.39
N GLU A 111 -7.64 -1.50 -1.34
CA GLU A 111 -7.30 -1.12 0.03
C GLU A 111 -6.07 -1.90 0.50
N VAL A 112 -4.99 -1.21 0.79
CA VAL A 112 -3.72 -1.80 1.26
C VAL A 112 -3.36 -1.42 2.69
N GLY A 113 -3.96 -0.36 3.22
CA GLY A 113 -3.75 0.09 4.59
C GLY A 113 -4.97 0.82 5.12
N HIS A 114 -5.17 0.76 6.44
CA HIS A 114 -6.29 1.42 7.11
C HIS A 114 -5.84 1.89 8.49
N ILE A 115 -6.13 3.13 8.82
CA ILE A 115 -5.75 3.76 10.08
C ILE A 115 -6.98 4.39 10.77
N PHE A 116 -7.03 4.28 12.10
CA PHE A 116 -8.20 4.66 12.88
C PHE A 116 -7.81 5.43 14.13
N GLN A 117 -8.58 6.44 14.47
CA GLN A 117 -8.64 7.01 15.82
C GLN A 117 -9.82 6.37 16.56
N LEU A 118 -9.53 5.49 17.51
CA LEU A 118 -10.54 4.71 18.22
C LEU A 118 -11.09 5.42 19.48
N GLY A 119 -10.42 6.49 19.92
CA GLY A 119 -10.72 7.12 21.19
C GLY A 119 -10.61 6.14 22.35
N GLN A 120 -11.56 6.19 23.27
CA GLN A 120 -11.63 5.30 24.44
C GLN A 120 -12.61 4.13 24.27
N LYS A 121 -13.16 3.93 23.07
CA LYS A 121 -14.19 2.91 22.79
C LYS A 121 -13.85 1.51 23.31
N TYR A 122 -12.60 1.11 23.20
CA TYR A 122 -12.15 -0.22 23.62
C TYR A 122 -11.52 -0.19 25.01
N SER A 123 -10.72 0.82 25.32
CA SER A 123 -10.01 0.92 26.61
C SER A 123 -10.97 0.96 27.80
N GLU A 124 -12.05 1.73 27.71
CA GLU A 124 -13.12 1.75 28.73
C GLU A 124 -13.73 0.36 28.98
N LYS A 125 -14.12 -0.34 27.90
CA LYS A 125 -14.76 -1.66 27.99
C LYS A 125 -13.83 -2.75 28.48
N MET A 126 -12.55 -2.64 28.16
CA MET A 126 -11.50 -3.62 28.51
C MET A 126 -10.75 -3.23 29.79
N SER A 127 -11.07 -2.07 30.40
CA SER A 127 -10.37 -1.51 31.55
C SER A 127 -8.87 -1.36 31.31
N VAL A 128 -8.48 -0.91 30.11
CA VAL A 128 -7.10 -0.63 29.75
C VAL A 128 -6.73 0.79 30.15
N SER A 129 -6.18 0.92 31.35
CA SER A 129 -5.77 2.22 31.91
C SER A 129 -4.26 2.38 31.92
N ILE A 130 -3.83 3.61 31.65
CA ILE A 130 -2.43 4.06 31.79
C ILE A 130 -2.35 5.11 32.90
N LYS A 131 -1.19 5.28 33.51
CA LYS A 131 -1.00 6.27 34.55
C LYS A 131 -0.52 7.59 33.96
N ASP A 132 -1.18 8.68 34.32
CA ASP A 132 -0.70 10.03 34.03
C ASP A 132 0.53 10.42 34.89
N SER A 133 1.05 11.61 34.70
CA SER A 133 2.20 12.15 35.44
C SER A 133 1.95 12.28 36.94
N SER A 134 0.69 12.29 37.40
CA SER A 134 0.27 12.33 38.80
C SER A 134 0.10 10.93 39.40
N GLY A 135 0.22 9.87 38.60
CA GLY A 135 -0.03 8.47 38.98
C GLY A 135 -1.48 8.05 38.97
N LYS A 136 -2.42 8.91 38.49
CA LYS A 136 -3.83 8.60 38.33
C LYS A 136 -4.04 7.73 37.08
N GLY A 137 -4.85 6.67 37.23
CA GLY A 137 -5.28 5.84 36.10
C GLY A 137 -6.24 6.61 35.19
N ILE A 138 -5.97 6.55 33.88
CA ILE A 138 -6.80 7.14 32.83
C ILE A 138 -7.04 6.03 31.79
N ASP A 139 -8.28 5.87 31.34
CA ASP A 139 -8.56 4.99 30.20
C ASP A 139 -7.87 5.56 28.95
N SER A 140 -7.05 4.73 28.30
CA SER A 140 -6.17 5.20 27.23
C SER A 140 -6.96 5.58 25.98
N PHE A 141 -6.54 6.64 25.31
CA PHE A 141 -6.94 6.94 23.95
C PHE A 141 -6.17 6.05 22.98
N MET A 142 -6.86 5.39 22.08
CA MET A 142 -6.28 4.34 21.23
C MET A 142 -6.31 4.73 19.76
N GLY A 143 -5.23 4.39 19.06
CA GLY A 143 -5.20 4.30 17.61
C GLY A 143 -5.03 2.85 17.17
N CYS A 144 -5.52 2.53 15.96
CA CYS A 144 -5.33 1.23 15.33
C CYS A 144 -4.85 1.44 13.90
N TYR A 145 -3.84 0.67 13.51
CA TYR A 145 -3.17 0.87 12.23
C TYR A 145 -2.92 -0.49 11.59
N GLY A 146 -3.36 -0.66 10.35
CA GLY A 146 -3.25 -1.92 9.66
C GLY A 146 -2.69 -1.77 8.25
N ILE A 147 -1.81 -2.70 7.83
CA ILE A 147 -1.24 -2.74 6.49
C ILE A 147 -1.17 -4.16 5.97
N GLY A 148 -1.72 -4.38 4.79
CA GLY A 148 -1.76 -5.67 4.11
C GLY A 148 -0.52 -5.91 3.28
N VAL A 149 0.57 -6.39 3.89
CA VAL A 149 1.87 -6.54 3.22
C VAL A 149 1.78 -7.38 1.95
N SER A 150 1.14 -8.54 2.01
CA SER A 150 0.96 -9.39 0.82
C SER A 150 0.00 -8.77 -0.20
N ARG A 151 -0.94 -7.94 0.23
CA ARG A 151 -1.86 -7.22 -0.65
C ARG A 151 -1.13 -6.12 -1.43
N ILE A 152 -0.14 -5.46 -0.82
CA ILE A 152 0.72 -4.48 -1.52
C ILE A 152 1.43 -5.13 -2.71
N VAL A 153 1.94 -6.34 -2.55
CA VAL A 153 2.59 -7.07 -3.65
C VAL A 153 1.62 -7.30 -4.81
N ALA A 154 0.40 -7.76 -4.51
CA ALA A 154 -0.63 -7.96 -5.53
C ALA A 154 -1.03 -6.64 -6.21
N ALA A 155 -1.25 -5.58 -5.42
CA ALA A 155 -1.60 -4.26 -5.93
C ALA A 155 -0.48 -3.64 -6.79
N ALA A 156 0.78 -3.86 -6.42
CA ALA A 156 1.92 -3.43 -7.21
C ALA A 156 1.98 -4.12 -8.58
N ILE A 157 1.65 -5.42 -8.63
CA ILE A 157 1.54 -6.17 -9.89
C ILE A 157 0.40 -5.64 -10.74
N GLU A 158 -0.79 -5.44 -10.14
CA GLU A 158 -1.96 -4.90 -10.86
C GLU A 158 -1.71 -3.53 -11.47
N GLN A 159 -0.91 -2.70 -10.80
CA GLN A 159 -0.58 -1.36 -11.29
C GLN A 159 0.59 -1.35 -12.28
N ASN A 160 1.48 -2.34 -12.20
CA ASN A 160 2.74 -2.35 -12.95
C ASN A 160 2.93 -3.67 -13.70
N HIS A 161 2.23 -3.81 -14.83
CA HIS A 161 2.38 -4.92 -15.75
C HIS A 161 2.10 -4.48 -17.19
N ASP A 162 2.51 -5.31 -18.14
CA ASP A 162 2.15 -5.22 -19.54
C ASP A 162 1.75 -6.59 -20.09
N ASP A 163 1.53 -6.69 -21.40
CA ASP A 163 1.16 -7.94 -22.08
C ASP A 163 2.24 -9.04 -21.96
N LYS A 164 3.46 -8.68 -21.57
CA LYS A 164 4.60 -9.61 -21.44
C LYS A 164 4.81 -10.08 -20.02
N GLY A 165 4.25 -9.38 -19.02
CA GLY A 165 4.33 -9.78 -17.63
C GLY A 165 4.45 -8.64 -16.63
N ILE A 166 4.98 -8.96 -15.45
CA ILE A 166 5.10 -8.05 -14.31
C ILE A 166 6.27 -7.09 -14.52
N ILE A 167 6.02 -5.80 -14.30
CA ILE A 167 7.04 -4.75 -14.26
C ILE A 167 7.22 -4.35 -12.79
N TRP A 168 8.17 -4.98 -12.10
CA TRP A 168 8.36 -4.72 -10.68
C TRP A 168 8.85 -3.29 -10.41
N PRO A 169 8.20 -2.54 -9.48
CA PRO A 169 8.82 -1.36 -8.92
C PRO A 169 10.19 -1.71 -8.32
N TYR A 170 11.20 -0.88 -8.58
CA TYR A 170 12.59 -1.17 -8.22
C TYR A 170 12.77 -1.50 -6.72
N ALA A 171 12.08 -0.76 -5.85
CA ALA A 171 12.20 -0.91 -4.40
C ALA A 171 11.72 -2.28 -3.86
N ILE A 172 10.81 -2.95 -4.56
CA ILE A 172 10.26 -4.26 -4.16
C ILE A 172 10.55 -5.37 -5.16
N ALA A 173 11.37 -5.08 -6.18
CA ALA A 173 11.81 -6.12 -7.11
C ALA A 173 12.58 -7.19 -6.35
N PRO A 174 12.24 -8.50 -6.51
CA PRO A 174 12.95 -9.59 -5.85
C PRO A 174 14.44 -9.60 -6.16
N PHE A 175 14.78 -9.18 -7.37
CA PHE A 175 16.15 -9.04 -7.87
C PHE A 175 16.21 -7.88 -8.85
N HIS A 176 17.28 -7.09 -8.77
CA HIS A 176 17.51 -5.99 -9.70
C HIS A 176 18.20 -6.44 -11.00
N VAL A 177 18.88 -7.58 -10.96
CA VAL A 177 19.59 -8.17 -12.10
C VAL A 177 19.27 -9.66 -12.15
N ASN A 178 19.10 -10.19 -13.35
CA ASN A 178 18.97 -11.63 -13.60
C ASN A 178 19.95 -12.03 -14.71
N VAL A 179 20.78 -13.02 -14.43
CA VAL A 179 21.71 -13.59 -15.42
C VAL A 179 21.03 -14.78 -16.09
N ILE A 180 20.92 -14.73 -17.41
CA ILE A 180 20.28 -15.79 -18.20
C ILE A 180 21.36 -16.51 -19.01
N CYS A 181 21.57 -17.78 -18.70
CA CYS A 181 22.49 -18.64 -19.45
C CYS A 181 21.76 -19.25 -20.66
N LEU A 182 22.01 -18.73 -21.86
CA LEU A 182 21.30 -19.15 -23.08
C LEU A 182 21.61 -20.57 -23.53
N ASP A 183 22.83 -21.04 -23.25
CA ASP A 183 23.23 -22.41 -23.61
C ASP A 183 24.14 -23.03 -22.52
N PRO A 184 23.57 -23.58 -21.45
CA PRO A 184 24.34 -24.15 -20.36
C PRO A 184 25.10 -25.42 -20.72
N LYS A 185 24.89 -25.97 -21.92
CA LYS A 185 25.66 -27.15 -22.43
C LYS A 185 27.00 -26.74 -23.04
N LYS A 186 27.17 -25.48 -23.40
CA LYS A 186 28.44 -24.94 -23.87
C LYS A 186 29.24 -24.42 -22.68
N GLU A 187 30.38 -25.09 -22.43
CA GLU A 187 31.26 -24.79 -21.29
C GLU A 187 31.71 -23.32 -21.25
N GLU A 188 31.97 -22.73 -22.41
CA GLU A 188 32.40 -21.33 -22.55
C GLU A 188 31.28 -20.38 -22.11
N VAL A 189 30.01 -20.62 -22.52
CA VAL A 189 28.84 -19.80 -22.15
C VAL A 189 28.56 -19.93 -20.66
N LEU A 190 28.69 -21.14 -20.12
CA LEU A 190 28.49 -21.37 -18.69
C LEU A 190 29.54 -20.63 -17.85
N LYS A 191 30.80 -20.69 -18.20
CA LYS A 191 31.89 -19.97 -17.51
C LYS A 191 31.70 -18.46 -17.56
N GLU A 192 31.25 -17.92 -18.69
CA GLU A 192 30.97 -16.50 -18.82
C GLU A 192 29.83 -16.09 -17.92
N CYS A 193 28.72 -16.85 -17.89
CA CYS A 193 27.59 -16.58 -16.99
C CYS A 193 28.01 -16.63 -15.51
N GLU A 194 28.84 -17.61 -15.12
CA GLU A 194 29.37 -17.72 -13.75
C GLU A 194 30.28 -16.54 -13.39
N SER A 195 31.08 -16.06 -14.34
CA SER A 195 31.94 -14.89 -14.17
C SER A 195 31.11 -13.63 -13.96
N VAL A 196 30.08 -13.39 -14.79
CA VAL A 196 29.17 -12.25 -14.67
C VAL A 196 28.39 -12.33 -13.35
N TYR A 197 27.90 -13.50 -12.99
CA TYR A 197 27.23 -13.72 -11.69
C TYR A 197 28.13 -13.31 -10.53
N GLN A 198 29.39 -13.74 -10.53
CA GLN A 198 30.33 -13.44 -9.45
C GLN A 198 30.63 -11.93 -9.37
N ILE A 199 30.79 -11.24 -10.50
CA ILE A 199 31.02 -9.80 -10.55
C ILE A 199 29.84 -9.04 -9.91
N ILE A 200 28.61 -9.41 -10.25
CA ILE A 200 27.40 -8.76 -9.73
C ILE A 200 27.28 -9.02 -8.23
N LYS A 201 27.53 -10.25 -7.79
CA LYS A 201 27.49 -10.63 -6.38
C LYS A 201 28.57 -9.92 -5.56
N ASP A 202 29.78 -9.79 -6.08
CA ASP A 202 30.87 -9.07 -5.41
C ASP A 202 30.60 -7.57 -5.32
N ALA A 203 29.78 -7.03 -6.24
CA ALA A 203 29.26 -5.67 -6.16
C ALA A 203 28.14 -5.48 -5.12
N GLY A 204 27.73 -6.54 -4.40
CA GLY A 204 26.76 -6.49 -3.32
C GLY A 204 25.30 -6.63 -3.77
N HIS A 205 25.05 -7.10 -4.99
CA HIS A 205 23.70 -7.32 -5.50
C HIS A 205 23.30 -8.79 -5.42
N ASP A 206 22.06 -9.04 -5.00
CA ASP A 206 21.43 -10.34 -5.15
C ASP A 206 21.06 -10.56 -6.63
N VAL A 207 21.52 -11.67 -7.17
CA VAL A 207 21.35 -12.01 -8.58
C VAL A 207 21.03 -13.49 -8.74
N PRO A 208 19.91 -13.87 -9.34
CA PRO A 208 19.66 -15.25 -9.75
C PRO A 208 20.35 -15.55 -11.08
N VAL A 209 20.65 -16.83 -11.28
CA VAL A 209 21.09 -17.34 -12.57
C VAL A 209 20.04 -18.33 -13.08
N SER A 210 19.51 -18.09 -14.26
CA SER A 210 18.59 -19.00 -14.92
C SER A 210 19.31 -19.83 -15.96
N TYR A 211 19.27 -21.16 -15.78
CA TYR A 211 19.85 -22.14 -16.72
C TYR A 211 18.79 -22.82 -17.59
N THR A 212 17.49 -22.61 -17.29
CA THR A 212 16.34 -23.21 -17.97
C THR A 212 15.35 -22.17 -18.43
N HIS A 213 15.85 -20.98 -18.69
CA HIS A 213 15.02 -19.85 -19.10
C HIS A 213 14.31 -20.12 -20.43
N LEU A 214 13.27 -19.32 -20.70
CA LEU A 214 12.52 -19.35 -21.96
C LEU A 214 13.43 -19.52 -23.15
N ARG A 215 13.03 -20.32 -24.10
CA ARG A 215 13.83 -20.58 -25.31
C ARG A 215 14.19 -19.26 -25.97
N ALA A 216 15.39 -19.18 -26.50
CA ALA A 216 15.93 -17.96 -27.11
C ALA A 216 15.02 -17.36 -28.20
N HIS A 217 14.22 -18.17 -28.86
CA HIS A 217 13.24 -17.73 -29.88
C HIS A 217 11.95 -17.14 -29.29
N GLU A 218 11.70 -17.29 -27.99
CA GLU A 218 10.57 -16.67 -27.29
C GLU A 218 10.94 -15.28 -26.77
N THR A 219 12.22 -14.96 -26.72
CA THR A 219 12.75 -13.66 -26.27
C THR A 219 13.18 -12.74 -27.41
N VAL A 220 13.28 -13.25 -28.61
CA VAL A 220 13.59 -12.48 -29.83
C VAL A 220 12.30 -12.38 -30.64
N SER A 221 11.52 -11.35 -30.37
CA SER A 221 10.52 -10.90 -31.34
C SER A 221 11.28 -10.18 -32.46
N ASP A 222 11.07 -10.64 -33.68
CA ASP A 222 11.51 -9.99 -34.92
C ASP A 222 11.09 -8.52 -34.99
#